data_9472b002896c4fc3dfefdfcb33bd6dc7
#
_entry.id   9472b002896c4fc3dfefdfcb33bd6dc7
#
_cell.length_a   1.000
_cell.length_b   1.000
_cell.length_c   1.000
_cell.angle_alpha   90.00
_cell.angle_beta   90.00
_cell.angle_gamma   90.00
#
_symmetry.space_group_name_H-M   'P 1'
#
loop_
_entity.id
_entity.type
_entity.pdbx_description
1 polymer ?
#
loop_
_entity_poly.entity_id
_entity_poly.type
_entity_poly.pdbx_seq_one_letter_code
_entity_poly.pdbx_strand_id
1 'polypeptide(L)'
;MNSEIHIVIVWEKGLDKVEAILFDLKNDFQILEVNKVVWSEYHFSNNLSRFYGQKLPSGSFKEKHCGKGPFYTIIIRQNNPIYKFRKTSKGKEKVNSILFDKKQLYRKWTGGGHKVHTSNSLD
;
A
#
# COMPACT_ATOMS: atom_id res chain seq x y z
N MET A 1 15.87 -13.88 15.88
CA MET A 1 15.34 -12.55 15.65
C MET A 1 14.48 -12.56 14.38
N ASN A 2 13.21 -12.24 14.49
CA ASN A 2 12.31 -12.26 13.34
C ASN A 2 12.25 -10.87 12.69
N SER A 3 12.49 -10.83 11.40
CA SER A 3 12.25 -9.60 10.63
C SER A 3 11.43 -9.93 9.41
N GLU A 4 10.66 -8.95 8.95
CA GLU A 4 9.87 -9.06 7.74
C GLU A 4 10.18 -7.89 6.82
N ILE A 5 10.16 -8.17 5.53
CA ILE A 5 10.28 -7.14 4.51
C ILE A 5 8.92 -7.00 3.84
N HIS A 6 8.46 -5.76 3.73
CA HIS A 6 7.19 -5.44 3.11
C HIS A 6 7.34 -4.31 2.10
N ILE A 7 6.36 -4.20 1.24
CA ILE A 7 6.26 -3.12 0.26
C ILE A 7 5.05 -2.28 0.63
N VAL A 8 5.25 -0.96 0.68
CA VAL A 8 4.17 0.01 0.78
C VAL A 8 4.09 0.71 -0.57
N ILE A 9 2.90 0.75 -1.14
CA ILE A 9 2.66 1.43 -2.41
C ILE A 9 1.77 2.62 -2.15
N VAL A 10 2.20 3.79 -2.63
CA VAL A 10 1.39 5.01 -2.59
C VAL A 10 1.06 5.37 -4.04
N TRP A 11 -0.21 5.16 -4.40
CA TRP A 11 -0.69 5.43 -5.75
C TRP A 11 -0.72 6.93 -6.03
N GLU A 12 -0.81 7.30 -7.31
CA GLU A 12 -0.73 8.69 -7.76
C GLU A 12 -1.58 9.64 -6.92
N LYS A 13 -2.83 9.30 -6.67
CA LYS A 13 -3.75 10.20 -5.97
C LYS A 13 -3.51 10.28 -4.45
N GLY A 14 -2.55 9.53 -3.95
CA GLY A 14 -2.09 9.64 -2.57
C GLY A 14 -0.74 10.31 -2.42
N LEU A 15 -0.11 10.73 -3.51
CA LEU A 15 1.27 11.24 -3.48
C LEU A 15 1.43 12.55 -2.73
N ASP A 16 0.38 13.34 -2.58
CA ASP A 16 0.44 14.56 -1.78
C ASP A 16 0.75 14.30 -0.30
N LYS A 17 0.60 13.05 0.15
CA LYS A 17 0.91 12.62 1.52
C LYS A 17 2.16 11.76 1.62
N VAL A 18 2.88 11.53 0.51
CA VAL A 18 4.00 10.57 0.52
C VAL A 18 5.12 10.99 1.49
N GLU A 19 5.40 12.26 1.61
CA GLU A 19 6.44 12.72 2.54
C GLU A 19 6.04 12.46 4.00
N ALA A 20 4.77 12.71 4.35
CA ALA A 20 4.27 12.43 5.69
C ALA A 20 4.28 10.92 5.97
N ILE A 21 3.94 10.11 4.98
CA ILE A 21 3.97 8.65 5.10
C ILE A 21 5.40 8.15 5.33
N LEU A 22 6.36 8.64 4.54
CA LEU A 22 7.76 8.28 4.70
C LEU A 22 8.28 8.64 6.09
N PHE A 23 7.95 9.84 6.55
CA PHE A 23 8.38 10.30 7.87
C PHE A 23 7.79 9.42 8.98
N ASP A 24 6.52 9.07 8.89
CA ASP A 24 5.86 8.22 9.88
C ASP A 24 6.39 6.78 9.86
N LEU A 25 6.65 6.22 8.67
CA LEU A 25 7.19 4.86 8.56
C LEU A 25 8.51 4.69 9.30
N LYS A 26 9.33 5.72 9.35
CA LYS A 26 10.63 5.67 10.02
C LYS A 26 10.53 5.41 11.52
N ASN A 27 9.37 5.66 12.13
CA ASN A 27 9.18 5.43 13.55
C ASN A 27 9.16 3.94 13.91
N ASP A 28 8.69 3.10 12.99
CA ASP A 28 8.48 1.68 13.27
C ASP A 28 9.22 0.75 12.33
N PHE A 29 9.77 1.28 11.22
CA PHE A 29 10.38 0.49 10.17
C PHE A 29 11.69 1.10 9.70
N GLN A 30 12.55 0.25 9.16
CA GLN A 30 13.72 0.70 8.41
C GLN A 30 13.31 0.84 6.94
N ILE A 31 13.48 2.01 6.37
CA ILE A 31 13.23 2.22 4.94
C ILE A 31 14.47 1.75 4.18
N LEU A 32 14.31 0.72 3.35
CA LEU A 32 15.40 0.15 2.58
C LEU A 32 15.53 0.81 1.21
N GLU A 33 14.41 1.14 0.58
CA GLU A 33 14.41 1.65 -0.78
C GLU A 33 13.13 2.42 -1.05
N VAL A 34 13.24 3.49 -1.82
CA VAL A 34 12.09 4.27 -2.29
C VAL A 34 12.24 4.42 -3.79
N ASN A 35 11.26 3.99 -4.55
CA ASN A 35 11.27 4.09 -6.01
C ASN A 35 10.03 4.79 -6.52
N LYS A 36 10.22 5.64 -7.52
CA LYS A 36 9.13 6.19 -8.31
C LYS A 36 8.93 5.31 -9.53
N VAL A 37 7.72 4.81 -9.72
CA VAL A 37 7.38 3.88 -10.79
C VAL A 37 6.37 4.54 -11.72
N VAL A 38 6.56 4.36 -13.02
CA VAL A 38 5.63 4.84 -14.03
C VAL A 38 5.25 3.66 -14.92
N TRP A 39 3.99 3.27 -14.90
CA TRP A 39 3.47 2.31 -15.88
C TRP A 39 2.93 3.09 -17.07
N SER A 40 3.10 2.55 -18.29
CA SER A 40 2.51 3.19 -19.45
C SER A 40 1.00 3.21 -19.30
N GLU A 41 0.37 4.27 -19.75
CA GLU A 41 -1.08 4.41 -19.67
C GLU A 41 -1.80 3.27 -20.39
N TYR A 42 -1.23 2.80 -21.49
CA TYR A 42 -1.76 1.69 -22.27
C TYR A 42 -1.85 0.39 -21.49
N HIS A 43 -0.85 0.11 -20.64
CA HIS A 43 -0.78 -1.15 -19.89
C HIS A 43 -1.25 -1.03 -18.45
N PHE A 44 -1.65 0.15 -18.00
CA PHE A 44 -1.92 0.39 -16.58
C PHE A 44 -2.99 -0.55 -16.03
N SER A 45 -4.14 -0.65 -16.69
CA SER A 45 -5.25 -1.49 -16.22
C SER A 45 -4.88 -2.96 -16.15
N ASN A 46 -4.10 -3.48 -17.11
CA ASN A 46 -3.63 -4.85 -17.11
C ASN A 46 -2.67 -5.10 -15.94
N ASN A 47 -1.75 -4.16 -15.70
CA ASN A 47 -0.81 -4.27 -14.59
C ASN A 47 -1.51 -4.20 -13.24
N LEU A 48 -2.48 -3.31 -13.11
CA LEU A 48 -3.26 -3.18 -11.87
C LEU A 48 -4.06 -4.45 -11.61
N SER A 49 -4.66 -5.03 -12.66
CA SER A 49 -5.41 -6.28 -12.56
C SER A 49 -4.53 -7.42 -12.07
N ARG A 50 -3.31 -7.55 -12.59
CA ARG A 50 -2.35 -8.55 -12.14
C ARG A 50 -1.95 -8.32 -10.69
N PHE A 51 -1.71 -7.07 -10.34
CA PHE A 51 -1.29 -6.73 -8.98
C PHE A 51 -2.30 -7.16 -7.94
N TYR A 52 -3.59 -6.88 -8.19
CA TYR A 52 -4.65 -7.22 -7.24
C TYR A 52 -5.23 -8.62 -7.44
N GLY A 53 -4.83 -9.33 -8.49
CA GLY A 53 -5.37 -10.66 -8.78
C GLY A 53 -6.86 -10.65 -9.11
N GLN A 54 -7.36 -9.55 -9.67
CA GLN A 54 -8.76 -9.39 -10.08
C GLN A 54 -8.82 -8.72 -11.45
N LYS A 55 -9.91 -8.94 -12.15
CA LYS A 55 -10.12 -8.29 -13.44
C LYS A 55 -10.58 -6.85 -13.21
N LEU A 56 -9.70 -5.90 -13.51
CA LEU A 56 -9.96 -4.47 -13.37
C LEU A 56 -9.84 -3.82 -14.74
N PRO A 57 -10.97 -3.61 -15.44
CA PRO A 57 -10.93 -3.00 -16.77
C PRO A 57 -10.50 -1.53 -16.70
N SER A 58 -10.08 -1.00 -17.84
CA SER A 58 -9.76 0.42 -17.97
C SER A 58 -10.96 1.27 -17.53
N GLY A 59 -10.70 2.27 -16.70
CA GLY A 59 -11.75 3.11 -16.14
C GLY A 59 -12.50 2.50 -14.95
N SER A 60 -12.00 1.38 -14.39
CA SER A 60 -12.59 0.80 -13.17
C SER A 60 -12.54 1.79 -12.01
N PHE A 61 -13.40 1.59 -11.03
CA PHE A 61 -13.44 2.44 -9.82
C PHE A 61 -12.08 2.48 -9.13
N LYS A 62 -11.44 1.33 -8.97
CA LYS A 62 -10.13 1.24 -8.31
C LYS A 62 -9.07 2.03 -9.08
N GLU A 63 -9.05 1.91 -10.41
CA GLU A 63 -8.11 2.64 -11.25
C GLU A 63 -8.33 4.15 -11.15
N LYS A 64 -9.57 4.59 -11.20
CA LYS A 64 -9.90 6.02 -11.07
C LYS A 64 -9.53 6.56 -9.70
N HIS A 65 -9.75 5.76 -8.66
CA HIS A 65 -9.49 6.15 -7.29
C HIS A 65 -8.00 6.26 -7.01
N CYS A 66 -7.20 5.32 -7.51
CA CYS A 66 -5.74 5.30 -7.34
C CYS A 66 -5.02 6.28 -8.26
N GLY A 67 -5.55 6.53 -9.44
CA GLY A 67 -4.90 7.29 -10.50
C GLY A 67 -4.07 6.39 -11.39
N LYS A 68 -3.70 6.90 -12.56
CA LYS A 68 -2.91 6.17 -13.58
C LYS A 68 -1.51 6.72 -13.74
N GLY A 69 -1.16 7.75 -13.00
CA GLY A 69 0.15 8.39 -13.09
C GLY A 69 1.21 7.71 -12.24
N PRO A 70 2.33 8.39 -12.03
CA PRO A 70 3.42 7.84 -11.23
C PRO A 70 2.97 7.48 -9.82
N PHE A 71 3.58 6.43 -9.27
CA PHE A 71 3.34 6.03 -7.90
C PHE A 71 4.67 5.66 -7.23
N TYR A 72 4.66 5.57 -5.91
CA TYR A 72 5.86 5.24 -5.15
C TYR A 72 5.75 3.84 -4.59
N THR A 73 6.86 3.09 -4.66
CA THR A 73 7.04 1.84 -3.91
C THR A 73 8.08 2.09 -2.83
N ILE A 74 7.75 1.69 -1.61
CA ILE A 74 8.61 1.87 -0.45
C ILE A 74 8.88 0.49 0.13
N ILE A 75 10.14 0.05 0.12
CA ILE A 75 10.52 -1.22 0.69
C ILE A 75 10.98 -0.98 2.11
N ILE A 76 10.37 -1.68 3.05
CA ILE A 76 10.59 -1.51 4.47
C ILE A 76 10.98 -2.83 5.13
N ARG A 77 11.77 -2.74 6.19
CA ARG A 77 12.07 -3.88 7.08
C ARG A 77 11.48 -3.59 8.44
N GLN A 78 10.79 -4.58 8.98
CA GLN A 78 10.27 -4.53 10.35
C GLN A 78 10.95 -5.59 11.18
N ASN A 79 11.58 -5.18 12.29
CA ASN A 79 12.13 -6.10 13.26
C ASN A 79 11.06 -6.41 14.30
N ASN A 80 10.93 -7.69 14.66
CA ASN A 80 9.98 -8.14 15.68
C ASN A 80 8.53 -7.76 15.38
N PRO A 81 7.99 -8.21 14.23
CA PRO A 81 6.59 -7.93 13.90
C PRO A 81 5.65 -8.55 14.94
N ILE A 82 4.55 -7.84 15.21
CA ILE A 82 3.55 -8.26 16.18
C ILE A 82 2.26 -8.55 15.43
N TYR A 83 1.77 -9.78 15.55
CA TYR A 83 0.54 -10.21 14.92
C TYR A 83 -0.61 -10.15 15.91
N LYS A 84 -1.71 -9.53 15.51
CA LYS A 84 -2.94 -9.42 16.27
C LYS A 84 -4.13 -9.57 15.35
N PHE A 85 -5.29 -9.87 15.92
CA PHE A 85 -6.51 -9.96 15.13
C PHE A 85 -7.03 -8.58 14.76
N ARG A 86 -7.43 -8.43 13.51
CA ARG A 86 -8.04 -7.20 12.98
C ARG A 86 -9.18 -7.58 12.06
N LYS A 87 -10.16 -6.70 11.94
CA LYS A 87 -11.27 -6.90 11.01
C LYS A 87 -10.82 -6.52 9.60
N THR A 88 -10.92 -7.46 8.68
CA THR A 88 -10.61 -7.27 7.27
C THR A 88 -11.85 -7.48 6.42
N SER A 89 -11.75 -7.34 5.10
CA SER A 89 -12.85 -7.64 4.19
C SER A 89 -13.29 -9.10 4.27
N LYS A 90 -12.40 -9.99 4.71
CA LYS A 90 -12.67 -11.42 4.87
C LYS A 90 -13.08 -11.81 6.28
N GLY A 91 -13.39 -10.84 7.12
CA GLY A 91 -13.70 -11.07 8.52
C GLY A 91 -12.51 -10.83 9.42
N LYS A 92 -12.52 -11.44 10.60
CA LYS A 92 -11.46 -11.25 11.58
C LYS A 92 -10.27 -12.14 11.27
N GLU A 93 -9.12 -11.52 10.97
CA GLU A 93 -7.90 -12.22 10.59
C GLU A 93 -6.72 -11.80 11.47
N LYS A 94 -5.77 -12.72 11.65
CA LYS A 94 -4.51 -12.42 12.33
C LYS A 94 -3.55 -11.82 11.33
N VAL A 95 -3.17 -10.56 11.55
CA VAL A 95 -2.34 -9.78 10.62
C VAL A 95 -1.18 -9.13 11.35
N ASN A 96 -0.17 -8.69 10.58
CA ASN A 96 0.88 -7.83 11.10
C ASN A 96 0.22 -6.51 11.53
N SER A 97 0.03 -6.35 12.84
CA SER A 97 -0.85 -5.32 13.37
C SER A 97 -0.34 -3.90 13.14
N ILE A 98 0.96 -3.69 13.30
CA ILE A 98 1.54 -2.35 13.11
C ILE A 98 1.39 -1.93 11.66
N LEU A 99 1.76 -2.79 10.73
CA LEU A 99 1.65 -2.46 9.31
C LEU A 99 0.20 -2.29 8.86
N PHE A 100 -0.70 -3.16 9.34
CA PHE A 100 -2.12 -3.05 9.05
C PHE A 100 -2.69 -1.71 9.54
N ASP A 101 -2.37 -1.34 10.78
CA ASP A 101 -2.86 -0.09 11.37
C ASP A 101 -2.30 1.13 10.63
N LYS A 102 -1.02 1.08 10.20
CA LYS A 102 -0.41 2.14 9.41
C LYS A 102 -1.11 2.28 8.05
N LYS A 103 -1.43 1.16 7.40
CA LYS A 103 -2.16 1.21 6.13
C LYS A 103 -3.50 1.94 6.30
N GLN A 104 -4.25 1.63 7.35
CA GLN A 104 -5.52 2.29 7.61
C GLN A 104 -5.34 3.78 7.89
N LEU A 105 -4.31 4.13 8.66
CA LEU A 105 -3.97 5.52 8.94
C LEU A 105 -3.66 6.30 7.65
N TYR A 106 -2.81 5.73 6.80
CA TYR A 106 -2.41 6.39 5.56
C TYR A 106 -3.57 6.50 4.57
N ARG A 107 -4.44 5.52 4.53
CA ARG A 107 -5.67 5.60 3.74
C ARG A 107 -6.56 6.74 4.20
N LYS A 108 -6.64 6.96 5.51
CA LYS A 108 -7.35 8.10 6.08
C LYS A 108 -6.71 9.42 5.67
N TRP A 109 -5.38 9.52 5.74
CA TRP A 109 -4.65 10.73 5.34
C TRP A 109 -4.87 11.08 3.87
N THR A 110 -5.01 10.08 3.03
CA THR A 110 -5.19 10.26 1.57
C THR A 110 -6.66 10.39 1.16
N GLY A 111 -7.56 10.56 2.10
CA GLY A 111 -8.98 10.81 1.82
C GLY A 111 -9.85 9.56 1.74
N GLY A 112 -9.35 8.44 2.25
CA GLY A 112 -10.09 7.18 2.22
C GLY A 112 -9.80 6.35 0.98
N GLY A 113 -10.42 5.18 0.87
CA GLY A 113 -10.27 4.29 -0.25
C GLY A 113 -8.98 3.49 -0.25
N HIS A 114 -8.40 3.25 -1.44
CA HIS A 114 -7.29 2.32 -1.63
C HIS A 114 -6.05 2.97 -2.23
N LYS A 115 -5.79 4.24 -1.94
CA LYS A 115 -4.65 4.96 -2.50
C LYS A 115 -3.31 4.51 -1.92
N VAL A 116 -3.34 3.78 -0.81
CA VAL A 116 -2.15 3.18 -0.19
C VAL A 116 -2.38 1.68 -0.05
N HIS A 117 -1.38 0.90 -0.44
CA HIS A 117 -1.41 -0.55 -0.31
C HIS A 117 -0.18 -1.04 0.44
N THR A 118 -0.34 -2.09 1.23
CA THR A 118 0.78 -2.77 1.90
C THR A 118 0.74 -4.26 1.57
N SER A 119 1.91 -4.89 1.45
CA SER A 119 2.03 -6.28 1.02
C SER A 119 1.58 -7.31 2.05
N ASN A 120 1.18 -6.89 3.26
CA ASN A 120 0.71 -7.82 4.29
C ASN A 120 -0.74 -8.25 4.08
N SER A 121 -1.48 -7.59 3.19
CA SER A 121 -2.89 -7.87 2.95
C SER A 121 -3.33 -7.20 1.66
N LEU A 122 -4.24 -7.81 0.91
CA LEU A 122 -4.86 -7.22 -0.29
C LEU A 122 -6.00 -6.26 0.04
N ASP A 123 -6.39 -6.16 1.27
CA ASP A 123 -7.44 -5.23 1.69
C ASP A 123 -7.07 -3.78 1.48
#